data_424a7104b86e5ad4916725d4189f11dd
#
_entry.id   424a7104b86e5ad4916725d4189f11dd
#
_cell.length_a   1.000
_cell.length_b   1.000
_cell.length_c   1.000
_cell.angle_alpha   90.00
_cell.angle_beta   90.00
_cell.angle_gamma   90.00
#
_symmetry.space_group_name_H-M   'P 1'
#
loop_
_entity.id
_entity.type
_entity.pdbx_description
1 polymer ?
#
loop_
_entity_poly.entity_id
_entity_poly.type
_entity_poly.pdbx_seq_one_letter_code
_entity_poly.pdbx_strand_id
1 'polypeptide(L)'
;MHITSDTERMTHRRTAHSVRALVARIQRRLAGEEGFSLIELTMVLLIMGILLTIAVPSYLSFKDRASKTAATTNVAQAMRSVMSYGADNYPAAPNDPDPAISTTDVGYENITLADLATKYDGGISIVAGAPFVLNPAGWNGNATSATDFCMTAAVGRWIAVQHGPGTAINVGTLFTPGTCTVS
;
A
#
# COMPACT_ATOMS: atom_id res chain seq x y z
N MET A 1 51.64 40.39 61.34
CA MET A 1 51.69 39.49 60.15
C MET A 1 50.29 38.99 59.91
N HIS A 2 49.44 39.76 59.18
CA HIS A 2 48.03 39.44 58.98
C HIS A 2 47.63 39.90 57.57
N ILE A 3 47.89 39.10 56.54
CA ILE A 3 47.56 39.44 55.16
C ILE A 3 47.04 38.17 54.44
N THR A 4 46.08 37.43 54.98
CA THR A 4 45.51 36.26 54.28
C THR A 4 43.99 36.14 54.29
N SER A 5 43.25 37.10 54.87
CA SER A 5 41.79 36.94 55.00
C SER A 5 40.95 37.75 53.98
N ASP A 6 41.53 38.65 53.21
CA ASP A 6 40.78 39.53 52.30
C ASP A 6 40.60 38.95 50.89
N THR A 7 41.49 38.07 50.45
CA THR A 7 41.42 37.49 49.09
C THR A 7 40.30 36.43 48.95
N GLU A 8 40.05 35.67 50.01
CA GLU A 8 38.97 34.66 49.98
C GLU A 8 37.56 35.28 50.00
N ARG A 9 37.38 36.38 50.64
CA ARG A 9 36.08 37.08 50.69
C ARG A 9 35.68 37.74 49.36
N MET A 10 36.65 38.14 48.54
CA MET A 10 36.37 38.71 47.20
C MET A 10 35.99 37.68 46.13
N THR A 11 36.54 36.49 46.20
CA THR A 11 36.19 35.42 45.24
C THR A 11 34.79 34.86 45.47
N HIS A 12 34.35 34.72 46.71
CA HIS A 12 33.02 34.24 47.05
C HIS A 12 31.86 35.17 46.64
N ARG A 13 32.12 36.49 46.67
CA ARG A 13 31.10 37.49 46.24
C ARG A 13 30.92 37.52 44.71
N ARG A 14 31.98 37.32 43.93
CA ARG A 14 31.91 37.34 42.46
C ARG A 14 31.15 36.15 41.88
N THR A 15 31.28 34.97 42.46
CA THR A 15 30.57 33.77 42.03
C THR A 15 29.09 33.81 42.38
N ALA A 16 28.70 34.35 43.53
CA ALA A 16 27.31 34.51 43.92
C ALA A 16 26.52 35.49 43.03
N HIS A 17 27.15 36.54 42.51
CA HIS A 17 26.53 37.49 41.59
C HIS A 17 26.32 36.90 40.18
N SER A 18 27.27 36.08 39.71
CA SER A 18 27.16 35.43 38.39
C SER A 18 26.07 34.37 38.35
N VAL A 19 25.90 33.57 39.39
CA VAL A 19 24.83 32.56 39.50
C VAL A 19 23.45 33.25 39.59
N ARG A 20 23.31 34.32 40.37
CA ARG A 20 22.04 35.08 40.42
C ARG A 20 21.67 35.71 39.08
N ALA A 21 22.64 36.20 38.32
CA ALA A 21 22.44 36.77 37.00
C ALA A 21 22.04 35.71 35.98
N LEU A 22 22.60 34.50 36.09
CA LEU A 22 22.25 33.35 35.24
C LEU A 22 20.84 32.86 35.52
N VAL A 23 20.48 32.70 36.80
CA VAL A 23 19.12 32.28 37.21
C VAL A 23 18.08 33.33 36.77
N ALA A 24 18.36 34.62 36.92
CA ALA A 24 17.47 35.68 36.46
C ALA A 24 17.29 35.69 34.92
N ARG A 25 18.32 35.35 34.15
CA ARG A 25 18.21 35.19 32.69
C ARG A 25 17.38 33.98 32.30
N ILE A 26 17.53 32.85 32.99
CA ILE A 26 16.73 31.62 32.78
C ILE A 26 15.28 31.91 33.14
N GLN A 27 15.02 32.57 34.28
CA GLN A 27 13.65 32.94 34.68
C GLN A 27 12.98 33.91 33.70
N ARG A 28 13.72 34.87 33.13
CA ARG A 28 13.17 35.76 32.09
C ARG A 28 12.88 35.03 30.78
N ARG A 29 13.63 34.00 30.41
CA ARG A 29 13.34 33.18 29.24
C ARG A 29 12.13 32.30 29.48
N LEU A 30 11.98 31.71 30.66
CA LEU A 30 10.82 30.89 31.04
C LEU A 30 9.54 31.75 31.26
N ALA A 31 9.67 33.00 31.68
CA ALA A 31 8.54 33.93 31.84
C ALA A 31 8.08 34.57 30.52
N GLY A 32 8.86 34.47 29.45
CA GLY A 32 8.51 34.96 28.10
C GLY A 32 7.90 33.90 27.20
N GLU A 33 7.81 32.64 27.65
CA GLU A 33 7.00 31.63 26.99
C GLU A 33 5.56 31.81 27.49
N GLU A 34 4.77 32.58 26.75
CA GLU A 34 3.33 32.60 26.93
C GLU A 34 2.85 31.17 26.62
N GLY A 35 2.76 30.35 27.68
CA GLY A 35 2.25 28.98 27.59
C GLY A 35 0.83 29.04 27.04
N PHE A 36 0.51 28.13 26.13
CA PHE A 36 -0.86 27.98 25.63
C PHE A 36 -1.85 27.92 26.79
N SER A 37 -2.91 28.70 26.69
CA SER A 37 -4.00 28.64 27.65
C SER A 37 -4.70 27.27 27.56
N LEU A 38 -5.06 26.72 28.70
CA LEU A 38 -5.82 25.46 28.75
C LEU A 38 -7.12 25.55 27.92
N ILE A 39 -7.76 26.72 27.94
CA ILE A 39 -8.97 26.99 27.14
C ILE A 39 -8.69 26.93 25.63
N GLU A 40 -7.55 27.44 25.19
CA GLU A 40 -7.13 27.45 23.79
C GLU A 40 -6.89 26.02 23.28
N LEU A 41 -6.24 25.17 24.09
CA LEU A 41 -6.05 23.77 23.78
C LEU A 41 -7.38 23.00 23.71
N THR A 42 -8.27 23.22 24.69
CA THR A 42 -9.58 22.53 24.72
C THR A 42 -10.47 22.99 23.56
N MET A 43 -10.42 24.24 23.16
CA MET A 43 -11.17 24.77 22.01
C MET A 43 -10.70 24.13 20.69
N VAL A 44 -9.38 23.98 20.50
CA VAL A 44 -8.83 23.31 19.32
C VAL A 44 -9.24 21.83 19.27
N LEU A 45 -9.17 21.13 20.41
CA LEU A 45 -9.61 19.73 20.48
C LEU A 45 -11.10 19.58 20.20
N LEU A 46 -11.94 20.52 20.65
CA LEU A 46 -13.36 20.52 20.35
C LEU A 46 -13.62 20.64 18.84
N ILE A 47 -12.96 21.60 18.19
CA ILE A 47 -13.11 21.82 16.75
C ILE A 47 -12.61 20.61 15.97
N MET A 48 -11.45 20.06 16.31
CA MET A 48 -10.93 18.86 15.69
C MET A 48 -11.87 17.66 15.87
N GLY A 49 -12.47 17.49 17.04
CA GLY A 49 -13.45 16.45 17.32
C GLY A 49 -14.67 16.51 16.39
N ILE A 50 -15.22 17.70 16.19
CA ILE A 50 -16.35 17.92 15.29
C ILE A 50 -15.95 17.60 13.83
N LEU A 51 -14.79 18.07 13.37
CA LEU A 51 -14.32 17.81 12.01
C LEU A 51 -14.08 16.33 11.75
N LEU A 52 -13.47 15.60 12.70
CA LEU A 52 -13.22 14.17 12.58
C LEU A 52 -14.50 13.36 12.51
N THR A 53 -15.57 13.78 13.18
CA THR A 53 -16.86 13.08 13.15
C THR A 53 -17.43 12.99 11.72
N ILE A 54 -17.21 13.99 10.90
CA ILE A 54 -17.65 14.02 9.50
C ILE A 54 -16.60 13.39 8.56
N ALA A 55 -15.31 13.65 8.83
CA ALA A 55 -14.22 13.24 7.96
C ALA A 55 -13.99 11.72 7.96
N VAL A 56 -14.09 11.06 9.11
CA VAL A 56 -13.79 9.62 9.24
C VAL A 56 -14.75 8.75 8.42
N PRO A 57 -16.08 8.86 8.50
CA PRO A 57 -16.99 8.05 7.69
C PRO A 57 -16.79 8.28 6.19
N SER A 58 -16.59 9.53 5.78
CA SER A 58 -16.34 9.90 4.40
C SER A 58 -15.06 9.27 3.86
N TYR A 59 -13.97 9.32 4.63
CA TYR A 59 -12.69 8.72 4.28
C TYR A 59 -12.78 7.20 4.12
N LEU A 60 -13.48 6.51 5.02
CA LEU A 60 -13.65 5.05 4.96
C LEU A 60 -14.43 4.64 3.70
N SER A 61 -15.50 5.36 3.37
CA SER A 61 -16.28 5.12 2.15
C SER A 61 -15.44 5.34 0.89
N PHE A 62 -14.64 6.41 0.86
CA PHE A 62 -13.73 6.68 -0.25
C PHE A 62 -12.67 5.59 -0.42
N LYS A 63 -12.02 5.19 0.68
CA LYS A 63 -11.01 4.12 0.70
C LYS A 63 -11.60 2.80 0.17
N ASP A 64 -12.82 2.49 0.54
CA ASP A 64 -13.49 1.27 0.11
C ASP A 64 -13.73 1.27 -1.40
N ARG A 65 -14.26 2.36 -1.95
CA ARG A 65 -14.44 2.53 -3.41
C ARG A 65 -13.11 2.48 -4.16
N ALA A 66 -12.08 3.12 -3.63
CA ALA A 66 -10.74 3.10 -4.23
C ALA A 66 -10.18 1.68 -4.29
N SER A 67 -10.32 0.90 -3.21
CA SER A 67 -9.88 -0.51 -3.18
C SER A 67 -10.64 -1.36 -4.20
N LYS A 68 -11.95 -1.17 -4.34
CA LYS A 68 -12.77 -1.85 -5.36
C LYS A 68 -12.30 -1.54 -6.78
N THR A 69 -12.09 -0.25 -7.08
CA THR A 69 -11.59 0.18 -8.39
C THR A 69 -10.19 -0.35 -8.66
N ALA A 70 -9.30 -0.32 -7.67
CA ALA A 70 -7.94 -0.85 -7.80
C ALA A 70 -7.94 -2.35 -8.12
N ALA A 71 -8.77 -3.16 -7.45
CA ALA A 71 -8.90 -4.58 -7.75
C ALA A 71 -9.34 -4.81 -9.22
N THR A 72 -10.34 -4.08 -9.69
CA THR A 72 -10.80 -4.15 -11.08
C THR A 72 -9.72 -3.76 -12.07
N THR A 73 -9.01 -2.66 -11.80
CA THR A 73 -7.93 -2.17 -12.68
C THR A 73 -6.78 -3.17 -12.75
N ASN A 74 -6.42 -3.78 -11.63
CA ASN A 74 -5.37 -4.79 -11.58
C ASN A 74 -5.70 -5.99 -12.48
N VAL A 75 -6.91 -6.54 -12.39
CA VAL A 75 -7.33 -7.62 -13.30
C VAL A 75 -7.32 -7.16 -14.75
N ALA A 76 -7.84 -5.96 -15.06
CA ALA A 76 -7.88 -5.44 -16.42
C ALA A 76 -6.48 -5.24 -17.02
N GLN A 77 -5.49 -4.85 -16.21
CA GLN A 77 -4.10 -4.74 -16.65
C GLN A 77 -3.49 -6.12 -16.91
N ALA A 78 -3.63 -7.05 -15.96
CA ALA A 78 -3.13 -8.41 -16.12
C ALA A 78 -3.74 -9.13 -17.34
N MET A 79 -5.01 -8.84 -17.63
CA MET A 79 -5.70 -9.42 -18.80
C MET A 79 -5.04 -9.09 -20.14
N ARG A 80 -4.40 -7.91 -20.26
CA ARG A 80 -3.69 -7.57 -21.51
C ARG A 80 -2.52 -8.54 -21.74
N SER A 81 -1.76 -8.83 -20.70
CA SER A 81 -0.66 -9.78 -20.76
C SER A 81 -1.13 -11.21 -21.00
N VAL A 82 -2.24 -11.61 -20.36
CA VAL A 82 -2.87 -12.91 -20.60
C VAL A 82 -3.32 -13.05 -22.06
N MET A 83 -3.94 -12.02 -22.62
CA MET A 83 -4.39 -12.04 -24.02
C MET A 83 -3.20 -12.06 -24.99
N SER A 84 -2.12 -11.34 -24.70
CA SER A 84 -0.90 -11.42 -25.49
C SER A 84 -0.29 -12.81 -25.47
N TYR A 85 -0.20 -13.42 -24.28
CA TYR A 85 0.25 -14.80 -24.14
C TYR A 85 -0.59 -15.77 -24.99
N GLY A 86 -1.91 -15.67 -24.90
CA GLY A 86 -2.81 -16.53 -25.67
C GLY A 86 -2.71 -16.33 -27.19
N ALA A 87 -2.41 -15.10 -27.63
CA ALA A 87 -2.21 -14.80 -29.05
C ALA A 87 -0.89 -15.36 -29.59
N ASP A 88 0.17 -15.30 -28.77
CA ASP A 88 1.51 -15.81 -29.15
C ASP A 88 1.52 -17.35 -29.19
N ASN A 89 0.70 -18.01 -28.37
CA ASN A 89 0.55 -19.44 -28.33
C ASN A 89 -0.55 -20.00 -29.28
N TYR A 90 -1.08 -19.20 -30.20
CA TYR A 90 -2.09 -19.67 -31.14
C TYR A 90 -1.45 -20.49 -32.27
N PRO A 91 -2.00 -21.68 -32.66
CA PRO A 91 -1.36 -22.58 -33.60
C PRO A 91 -1.20 -22.06 -35.02
N ALA A 92 -1.71 -20.87 -35.31
CA ALA A 92 -1.61 -20.21 -36.60
C ALA A 92 -0.37 -19.31 -36.78
N ALA A 93 0.49 -19.20 -35.77
CA ALA A 93 1.77 -18.47 -35.88
C ALA A 93 2.90 -19.42 -36.30
N PRO A 94 3.11 -19.68 -37.61
CA PRO A 94 4.14 -20.62 -38.08
C PRO A 94 5.57 -20.13 -37.88
N ASN A 95 5.75 -18.96 -37.24
CA ASN A 95 7.03 -18.32 -37.01
C ASN A 95 7.10 -17.72 -35.59
N ASP A 96 6.70 -18.49 -34.58
CA ASP A 96 6.94 -18.07 -33.21
C ASP A 96 8.47 -17.94 -32.98
N PRO A 97 9.01 -16.72 -32.79
CA PRO A 97 10.44 -16.54 -32.59
C PRO A 97 10.91 -16.88 -31.18
N ASP A 98 10.01 -17.28 -30.28
CA ASP A 98 10.34 -17.60 -28.87
C ASP A 98 10.35 -19.12 -28.63
N PRO A 99 11.53 -19.76 -28.69
CA PRO A 99 11.67 -21.20 -28.39
C PRO A 99 11.41 -21.55 -26.91
N ALA A 100 11.15 -20.55 -26.08
CA ALA A 100 10.82 -20.76 -24.66
C ALA A 100 9.32 -20.94 -24.42
N ILE A 101 8.48 -20.65 -25.43
CA ILE A 101 7.07 -21.02 -25.42
C ILE A 101 6.99 -22.41 -26.03
N SER A 102 6.45 -23.38 -25.27
CA SER A 102 6.34 -24.73 -25.70
C SER A 102 5.61 -24.82 -27.06
N THR A 103 6.20 -25.45 -28.05
CA THR A 103 5.59 -25.65 -29.38
C THR A 103 4.35 -26.53 -29.32
N THR A 104 3.99 -27.03 -28.13
CA THR A 104 2.86 -27.95 -27.90
C THR A 104 1.71 -27.25 -27.17
N ASP A 105 1.93 -26.07 -26.56
CA ASP A 105 0.89 -25.36 -25.83
C ASP A 105 0.04 -24.54 -26.80
N VAL A 106 -1.26 -24.49 -26.57
CA VAL A 106 -2.23 -23.78 -27.41
C VAL A 106 -3.03 -22.80 -26.57
N GLY A 107 -3.02 -21.55 -26.99
CA GLY A 107 -3.81 -20.51 -26.32
C GLY A 107 -3.31 -20.22 -24.90
N TYR A 108 -4.12 -20.51 -23.89
CA TYR A 108 -3.80 -20.22 -22.47
C TYR A 108 -3.27 -21.43 -21.70
N GLU A 109 -2.92 -22.50 -22.39
CA GLU A 109 -2.35 -23.72 -21.78
C GLU A 109 -1.05 -23.36 -21.05
N ASN A 110 -0.88 -23.93 -19.85
CA ASN A 110 0.31 -23.79 -19.00
C ASN A 110 0.74 -22.36 -18.67
N ILE A 111 -0.13 -21.37 -18.86
CA ILE A 111 0.13 -19.99 -18.51
C ILE A 111 0.48 -19.83 -17.01
N THR A 112 1.56 -19.15 -16.71
CA THR A 112 1.97 -18.84 -15.33
C THR A 112 2.09 -17.35 -15.10
N LEU A 113 1.94 -16.90 -13.84
CA LEU A 113 2.20 -15.51 -13.48
C LEU A 113 3.66 -15.11 -13.73
N ALA A 114 4.59 -16.05 -13.62
CA ALA A 114 6.01 -15.80 -13.87
C ALA A 114 6.26 -15.49 -15.36
N ASP A 115 5.61 -16.22 -16.26
CA ASP A 115 5.70 -15.94 -17.71
C ASP A 115 5.11 -14.58 -18.04
N LEU A 116 3.93 -14.28 -17.51
CA LEU A 116 3.30 -12.97 -17.70
C LEU A 116 4.18 -11.83 -17.22
N ALA A 117 4.75 -11.95 -16.03
CA ALA A 117 5.60 -10.91 -15.43
C ALA A 117 6.93 -10.72 -16.16
N THR A 118 7.52 -11.81 -16.67
CA THR A 118 8.87 -11.74 -17.29
C THR A 118 8.83 -11.40 -18.77
N LYS A 119 7.81 -11.85 -19.49
CA LYS A 119 7.75 -11.74 -20.95
C LYS A 119 6.82 -10.63 -21.42
N TYR A 120 5.75 -10.32 -20.68
CA TYR A 120 4.70 -9.41 -21.14
C TYR A 120 4.57 -8.14 -20.33
N ASP A 121 4.55 -8.20 -19.00
CA ASP A 121 4.35 -7.03 -18.16
C ASP A 121 5.05 -7.17 -16.81
N GLY A 122 6.19 -6.54 -16.66
CA GLY A 122 6.93 -6.48 -15.38
C GLY A 122 6.17 -5.80 -14.24
N GLY A 123 5.01 -5.19 -14.49
CA GLY A 123 4.11 -4.65 -13.47
C GLY A 123 3.27 -5.72 -12.79
N ILE A 124 3.17 -6.93 -13.36
CA ILE A 124 2.53 -8.08 -12.71
C ILE A 124 3.46 -8.60 -11.62
N SER A 125 3.10 -8.33 -10.36
CA SER A 125 3.92 -8.77 -9.23
C SER A 125 3.70 -10.26 -8.94
N ILE A 126 4.79 -11.03 -8.95
CA ILE A 126 4.84 -12.45 -8.57
C ILE A 126 5.30 -12.66 -7.12
N VAL A 127 5.54 -11.57 -6.38
CA VAL A 127 6.04 -11.64 -5.00
C VAL A 127 4.95 -12.19 -4.08
N ALA A 128 5.33 -12.98 -3.10
CA ALA A 128 4.42 -13.48 -2.07
C ALA A 128 3.64 -12.32 -1.41
N GLY A 129 2.31 -12.41 -1.43
CA GLY A 129 1.42 -11.32 -0.99
C GLY A 129 0.99 -10.35 -2.10
N ALA A 130 1.43 -10.56 -3.34
CA ALA A 130 0.90 -9.83 -4.49
C ALA A 130 -0.61 -10.06 -4.65
N PRO A 131 -1.33 -9.05 -5.16
CA PRO A 131 -2.79 -9.15 -5.29
C PRO A 131 -3.26 -10.16 -6.35
N PHE A 132 -2.36 -10.60 -7.24
CA PHE A 132 -2.71 -11.43 -8.38
C PHE A 132 -2.63 -12.93 -8.07
N VAL A 133 -3.63 -13.67 -8.50
CA VAL A 133 -3.60 -15.13 -8.53
C VAL A 133 -4.17 -15.60 -9.88
N LEU A 134 -3.41 -16.44 -10.55
CA LEU A 134 -3.84 -17.12 -11.78
C LEU A 134 -4.13 -18.56 -11.44
N ASN A 135 -5.27 -19.07 -11.92
CA ASN A 135 -5.76 -20.42 -11.68
C ASN A 135 -5.66 -20.82 -10.19
N PRO A 136 -6.41 -20.15 -9.31
CA PRO A 136 -6.28 -20.33 -7.85
C PRO A 136 -6.59 -21.76 -7.44
N ALA A 137 -5.98 -22.19 -6.33
CA ALA A 137 -6.20 -23.52 -5.77
C ALA A 137 -7.70 -23.80 -5.55
N GLY A 138 -8.15 -24.97 -5.99
CA GLY A 138 -9.58 -25.35 -5.96
C GLY A 138 -10.41 -24.86 -7.14
N TRP A 139 -9.81 -24.20 -8.13
CA TRP A 139 -10.48 -23.91 -9.38
C TRP A 139 -10.71 -25.21 -10.17
N ASN A 140 -11.95 -25.42 -10.62
CA ASN A 140 -12.38 -26.64 -11.31
C ASN A 140 -12.23 -26.54 -12.84
N GLY A 141 -11.79 -25.43 -13.37
CA GLY A 141 -11.50 -25.26 -14.78
C GLY A 141 -10.27 -26.04 -15.21
N ASN A 142 -10.11 -26.20 -16.51
CA ASN A 142 -8.98 -26.90 -17.08
C ASN A 142 -7.81 -25.95 -17.32
N ALA A 143 -6.79 -26.00 -16.47
CA ALA A 143 -5.58 -25.20 -16.63
C ALA A 143 -4.76 -25.53 -17.89
N THR A 144 -5.08 -26.64 -18.54
CA THR A 144 -4.50 -27.07 -19.83
C THR A 144 -5.45 -26.76 -21.00
N SER A 145 -6.46 -25.93 -20.79
CA SER A 145 -7.40 -25.51 -21.84
C SER A 145 -6.87 -24.33 -22.62
N ALA A 146 -6.96 -24.40 -23.93
CA ALA A 146 -6.62 -23.29 -24.81
C ALA A 146 -7.48 -22.03 -24.59
N THR A 147 -8.62 -22.17 -23.94
CA THR A 147 -9.63 -21.08 -23.83
C THR A 147 -10.07 -20.76 -22.39
N ASP A 148 -9.57 -21.51 -21.40
CA ASP A 148 -10.06 -21.40 -20.04
C ASP A 148 -8.96 -21.03 -19.04
N PHE A 149 -9.20 -20.01 -18.21
CA PHE A 149 -8.33 -19.60 -17.11
C PHE A 149 -9.14 -18.81 -16.08
N CYS A 150 -8.63 -18.69 -14.88
CA CYS A 150 -9.18 -17.85 -13.83
C CYS A 150 -8.12 -16.86 -13.33
N MET A 151 -8.36 -15.56 -13.53
CA MET A 151 -7.50 -14.50 -13.04
C MET A 151 -8.20 -13.75 -11.92
N THR A 152 -7.51 -13.59 -10.78
CA THR A 152 -8.02 -12.80 -9.65
C THR A 152 -7.02 -11.76 -9.22
N ALA A 153 -7.53 -10.65 -8.68
CA ALA A 153 -6.72 -9.66 -7.97
C ALA A 153 -7.47 -9.17 -6.73
N ALA A 154 -6.78 -9.13 -5.59
CA ALA A 154 -7.35 -8.71 -4.32
C ALA A 154 -6.75 -7.37 -3.86
N VAL A 155 -7.61 -6.44 -3.41
CA VAL A 155 -7.19 -5.18 -2.78
C VAL A 155 -8.08 -4.90 -1.57
N GLY A 156 -7.50 -4.97 -0.39
CA GLY A 156 -8.26 -4.89 0.86
C GLY A 156 -9.26 -6.04 0.97
N ARG A 157 -10.55 -5.73 1.10
CA ARG A 157 -11.62 -6.74 1.15
C ARG A 157 -12.19 -7.12 -0.21
N TRP A 158 -11.83 -6.37 -1.25
CA TRP A 158 -12.38 -6.55 -2.59
C TRP A 158 -11.52 -7.49 -3.42
N ILE A 159 -12.19 -8.39 -4.12
CA ILE A 159 -11.59 -9.34 -5.04
C ILE A 159 -12.26 -9.12 -6.39
N ALA A 160 -11.46 -8.82 -7.40
CA ALA A 160 -11.87 -8.81 -8.78
C ALA A 160 -11.51 -10.13 -9.44
N VAL A 161 -12.34 -10.64 -10.31
CA VAL A 161 -12.15 -11.92 -10.99
C VAL A 161 -12.58 -11.83 -12.44
N GLN A 162 -11.83 -12.50 -13.31
CA GLN A 162 -12.23 -12.74 -14.69
C GLN A 162 -11.96 -14.21 -15.05
N HIS A 163 -12.96 -14.85 -15.65
CA HIS A 163 -12.92 -16.23 -16.08
C HIS A 163 -12.90 -16.31 -17.61
N GLY A 164 -11.81 -16.77 -18.18
CA GLY A 164 -11.63 -16.88 -19.62
C GLY A 164 -11.59 -15.55 -20.38
N PRO A 165 -11.31 -15.59 -21.68
CA PRO A 165 -11.28 -14.41 -22.53
C PRO A 165 -12.69 -13.87 -22.81
N GLY A 166 -12.82 -12.55 -22.89
CA GLY A 166 -14.07 -11.91 -23.30
C GLY A 166 -15.17 -11.86 -22.24
N THR A 167 -14.97 -12.41 -21.05
CA THR A 167 -15.95 -12.29 -19.96
C THR A 167 -15.81 -10.95 -19.22
N ALA A 168 -16.89 -10.51 -18.59
CA ALA A 168 -16.85 -9.31 -17.75
C ALA A 168 -16.04 -9.57 -16.47
N ILE A 169 -15.34 -8.52 -16.00
CA ILE A 169 -14.71 -8.54 -14.69
C ILE A 169 -15.79 -8.42 -13.63
N ASN A 170 -15.88 -9.39 -12.73
CA ASN A 170 -16.77 -9.37 -11.58
C ASN A 170 -16.00 -8.95 -10.33
N VAL A 171 -16.66 -8.24 -9.41
CA VAL A 171 -16.03 -7.76 -8.16
C VAL A 171 -16.95 -8.03 -6.99
N GLY A 172 -16.41 -8.70 -5.99
CA GLY A 172 -17.10 -9.05 -4.74
C GLY A 172 -16.17 -9.06 -3.55
N THR A 173 -16.68 -9.55 -2.43
CA THR A 173 -15.91 -9.68 -1.18
C THR A 173 -15.66 -11.12 -0.79
N LEU A 174 -16.34 -12.06 -1.40
CA LEU A 174 -16.16 -13.49 -1.19
C LEU A 174 -15.85 -14.16 -2.52
N PHE A 175 -14.73 -14.84 -2.60
CA PHE A 175 -14.27 -15.57 -3.78
C PHE A 175 -14.66 -17.05 -3.70
N THR A 176 -15.18 -17.60 -4.80
CA THR A 176 -15.49 -19.01 -4.94
C THR A 176 -14.57 -19.62 -5.98
N PRO A 177 -13.49 -20.31 -5.56
CA PRO A 177 -12.46 -20.80 -6.48
C PRO A 177 -12.99 -21.76 -7.54
N GLY A 178 -13.87 -22.67 -7.17
CA GLY A 178 -14.37 -23.72 -8.07
C GLY A 178 -15.06 -23.18 -9.33
N THR A 179 -15.73 -22.05 -9.23
CA THR A 179 -16.45 -21.42 -10.35
C THR A 179 -15.80 -20.16 -10.87
N CYS A 180 -14.68 -19.72 -10.26
CA CYS A 180 -14.02 -18.45 -10.57
C CYS A 180 -14.99 -17.26 -10.51
N THR A 181 -15.76 -17.17 -9.44
CA THR A 181 -16.78 -16.13 -9.22
C THR A 181 -16.62 -15.42 -7.88
N VAL A 182 -17.26 -14.28 -7.72
CA VAL A 182 -17.31 -13.50 -6.48
C VAL A 182 -18.75 -13.13 -6.12
N SER A 183 -19.01 -12.98 -4.83
CA SER A 183 -20.27 -12.50 -4.28
C SER A 183 -20.06 -11.34 -3.29
#